data_2254878eba74dd42e2bf9161ff0616ab
#
_entry.id   2254878eba74dd42e2bf9161ff0616ab
#
_cell.length_a   1.000
_cell.length_b   1.000
_cell.length_c   1.000
_cell.angle_alpha   90.00
_cell.angle_beta   90.00
_cell.angle_gamma   90.00
#
_symmetry.space_group_name_H-M   'P 1'
#
loop_
_entity.id
_entity.type
_entity.pdbx_description
1 polymer ?
#
loop_
_entity_poly.entity_id
_entity_poly.type
_entity_poly.pdbx_seq_one_letter_code
_entity_poly.pdbx_strand_id
1 'polypeptide(L)'
;KIGAVLVTVNTAYKIHEAEYLLRQSDTHTLVMIDHCLDSNYREIIQTLCPELAAAKPGSALHCRKLPFLRNVITVGFRMPGCLTFDEAMDRANLVPREQILRMAAGVRPDDVCNMQYTSGTTGFPKGVMLTHYNVVNDGKCIGDRMDLSTADRMMIQVPMFHCFGMVLSMTSCMTHGATLCPMPYFSAKVSLACINQERITCFNGVPTMFIAMFNHPDYKKTDFSYMRTGIMAGSGCPPELMRRAAQPDEMHMTDIVSVYGQTESAPGSTMSACGDPLDLRCNTVGYAFPHIECKIIDPETGEEVPDGVNGEFCSRGYNTMKGYYKMPEATAATVDKEGWLHSGDLACRDENGCYRITGRLKDMIIRGGENIYPKEIEEFIYTHPAVKDVQVIGVPDRKYGEEAMACIILKEPGSVTVEEMLDYIKASMARHKVPKYIDFVDAFPMNAAGKILKYKMREEATERFGLEGAAGIDTAQTAEQMKR
;
A
#
# COMPACT_ATOMS: atom_id res chain seq x y z
N LYS A 1 7.65 -3.92 -24.38
CA LYS A 1 8.44 -4.53 -25.50
C LYS A 1 9.43 -3.54 -26.14
N ILE A 2 9.23 -2.24 -26.03
CA ILE A 2 10.07 -1.21 -26.65
C ILE A 2 11.02 -0.52 -25.70
N GLY A 3 11.12 -0.97 -24.44
CA GLY A 3 11.93 -0.35 -23.40
C GLY A 3 11.33 0.94 -22.79
N ALA A 4 10.08 1.26 -23.10
CA ALA A 4 9.40 2.38 -22.45
C ALA A 4 9.10 2.04 -20.98
N VAL A 5 9.31 3.02 -20.09
CA VAL A 5 8.99 2.91 -18.66
C VAL A 5 7.56 3.40 -18.44
N LEU A 6 6.72 2.53 -17.87
CA LEU A 6 5.38 2.90 -17.45
C LEU A 6 5.45 3.67 -16.13
N VAL A 7 4.96 4.90 -16.13
CA VAL A 7 4.78 5.71 -14.91
C VAL A 7 3.31 5.72 -14.57
N THR A 8 2.95 5.12 -13.45
CA THR A 8 1.55 5.07 -13.01
C THR A 8 1.20 6.29 -12.18
N VAL A 9 0.03 6.89 -12.44
CA VAL A 9 -0.43 8.12 -11.78
C VAL A 9 -1.62 7.80 -10.89
N ASN A 10 -1.55 8.22 -9.63
CA ASN A 10 -2.67 8.09 -8.70
C ASN A 10 -3.87 8.90 -9.22
N THR A 11 -5.00 8.23 -9.37
CA THR A 11 -6.23 8.81 -9.92
C THR A 11 -6.84 9.94 -9.08
N ALA A 12 -6.47 10.04 -7.80
CA ALA A 12 -6.93 11.11 -6.91
C ALA A 12 -6.06 12.38 -6.99
N TYR A 13 -4.96 12.38 -7.73
CA TYR A 13 -4.07 13.54 -7.79
C TYR A 13 -4.78 14.77 -8.38
N LYS A 14 -4.49 15.91 -7.75
CA LYS A 14 -4.88 17.24 -8.22
C LYS A 14 -3.67 17.91 -8.89
N ILE A 15 -3.80 19.18 -9.21
CA ILE A 15 -2.84 19.90 -10.05
C ILE A 15 -1.40 19.88 -9.51
N HIS A 16 -1.22 20.05 -8.19
CA HIS A 16 0.12 20.11 -7.58
C HIS A 16 0.85 18.76 -7.63
N GLU A 17 0.15 17.69 -7.26
CA GLU A 17 0.73 16.34 -7.29
C GLU A 17 0.98 15.88 -8.74
N ALA A 18 0.05 16.18 -9.64
CA ALA A 18 0.20 15.86 -11.06
C ALA A 18 1.40 16.61 -11.68
N GLU A 19 1.55 17.92 -11.42
CA GLU A 19 2.71 18.70 -11.88
C GLU A 19 4.02 18.10 -11.36
N TYR A 20 4.08 17.82 -10.07
CA TYR A 20 5.26 17.23 -9.45
C TYR A 20 5.63 15.90 -10.10
N LEU A 21 4.68 14.96 -10.20
CA LEU A 21 4.94 13.64 -10.75
C LEU A 21 5.41 13.72 -12.20
N LEU A 22 4.70 14.45 -13.07
CA LEU A 22 5.01 14.57 -14.50
C LEU A 22 6.37 15.22 -14.75
N ARG A 23 6.79 16.15 -13.89
CA ARG A 23 8.11 16.80 -13.96
C ARG A 23 9.21 15.88 -13.44
N GLN A 24 8.99 15.28 -12.27
CA GLN A 24 10.01 14.48 -11.59
C GLN A 24 10.33 13.20 -12.38
N SER A 25 9.30 12.59 -13.00
CA SER A 25 9.43 11.38 -13.81
C SER A 25 9.93 11.61 -15.24
N ASP A 26 10.15 12.87 -15.67
CA ASP A 26 10.47 13.21 -17.06
C ASP A 26 9.48 12.62 -18.07
N THR A 27 8.19 12.64 -17.73
CA THR A 27 7.14 12.06 -18.56
C THR A 27 7.16 12.62 -19.97
N HIS A 28 7.38 11.74 -20.94
CA HIS A 28 7.43 12.08 -22.36
C HIS A 28 6.06 12.02 -23.02
N THR A 29 5.26 11.02 -22.71
CA THR A 29 3.93 10.80 -23.28
C THR A 29 2.93 10.56 -22.15
N LEU A 30 1.89 11.37 -22.10
CA LEU A 30 0.77 11.22 -21.15
C LEU A 30 -0.41 10.58 -21.88
N VAL A 31 -0.92 9.46 -21.35
CA VAL A 31 -2.18 8.84 -21.78
C VAL A 31 -3.20 9.05 -20.68
N MET A 32 -4.36 9.62 -21.00
CA MET A 32 -5.32 10.02 -19.98
C MET A 32 -6.78 9.90 -20.41
N ILE A 33 -7.66 9.64 -19.47
CA ILE A 33 -9.11 9.87 -19.55
C ILE A 33 -9.42 11.31 -19.13
N ASP A 34 -10.65 11.77 -19.29
CA ASP A 34 -11.06 13.16 -18.99
C ASP A 34 -11.16 13.43 -17.48
N HIS A 35 -11.67 12.48 -16.69
CA HIS A 35 -11.86 12.62 -15.25
C HIS A 35 -11.91 11.26 -14.54
N CYS A 36 -11.73 11.26 -13.23
CA CYS A 36 -12.04 10.14 -12.34
C CYS A 36 -12.57 10.70 -11.01
N LEU A 37 -13.81 10.31 -10.64
CA LEU A 37 -14.50 10.86 -9.47
C LEU A 37 -14.49 12.41 -9.50
N ASP A 38 -13.86 13.03 -8.50
CA ASP A 38 -13.75 14.48 -8.35
C ASP A 38 -12.50 15.10 -8.98
N SER A 39 -11.64 14.30 -9.65
CA SER A 39 -10.42 14.76 -10.32
C SER A 39 -10.67 14.99 -11.81
N ASN A 40 -10.66 16.26 -12.23
CA ASN A 40 -10.81 16.68 -13.62
C ASN A 40 -9.45 16.77 -14.30
N TYR A 41 -9.02 15.69 -14.96
CA TYR A 41 -7.71 15.63 -15.61
C TYR A 41 -7.59 16.54 -16.84
N ARG A 42 -8.70 16.77 -17.55
CA ARG A 42 -8.76 17.73 -18.66
C ARG A 42 -8.34 19.12 -18.19
N GLU A 43 -8.95 19.62 -17.13
CA GLU A 43 -8.63 20.92 -16.56
C GLU A 43 -7.21 21.00 -16.03
N ILE A 44 -6.77 19.95 -15.33
CA ILE A 44 -5.41 19.86 -14.78
C ILE A 44 -4.38 20.00 -15.91
N ILE A 45 -4.48 19.21 -16.98
CA ILE A 45 -3.47 19.25 -18.05
C ILE A 45 -3.54 20.53 -18.87
N GLN A 46 -4.72 21.10 -19.09
CA GLN A 46 -4.87 22.40 -19.77
C GLN A 46 -4.24 23.54 -18.95
N THR A 47 -4.33 23.49 -17.64
CA THR A 47 -3.69 24.48 -16.74
C THR A 47 -2.16 24.29 -16.68
N LEU A 48 -1.69 23.06 -16.67
CA LEU A 48 -0.26 22.75 -16.65
C LEU A 48 0.43 23.01 -17.99
N CYS A 49 -0.30 22.81 -19.11
CA CYS A 49 0.20 22.93 -20.47
C CYS A 49 -0.79 23.72 -21.36
N PRO A 50 -0.93 25.04 -21.15
CA PRO A 50 -1.80 25.88 -21.97
C PRO A 50 -1.43 25.89 -23.46
N GLU A 51 -0.17 25.53 -23.78
CA GLU A 51 0.34 25.41 -25.15
C GLU A 51 -0.42 24.35 -25.98
N LEU A 52 -1.12 23.42 -25.33
CA LEU A 52 -1.99 22.45 -26.01
C LEU A 52 -3.06 23.11 -26.88
N ALA A 53 -3.58 24.27 -26.47
CA ALA A 53 -4.63 24.97 -27.22
C ALA A 53 -4.23 25.34 -28.66
N ALA A 54 -2.93 25.61 -28.88
CA ALA A 54 -2.37 25.99 -30.19
C ALA A 54 -1.54 24.86 -30.84
N ALA A 55 -1.34 23.75 -30.17
CA ALA A 55 -0.53 22.63 -30.66
C ALA A 55 -1.25 21.86 -31.76
N LYS A 56 -0.50 21.38 -32.75
CA LYS A 56 -1.02 20.48 -33.77
C LYS A 56 -0.98 19.03 -33.23
N PRO A 57 -2.11 18.29 -33.27
CA PRO A 57 -2.14 16.91 -32.84
C PRO A 57 -1.06 16.05 -33.52
N GLY A 58 -0.26 15.35 -32.71
CA GLY A 58 0.80 14.48 -33.19
C GLY A 58 2.09 15.18 -33.61
N SER A 59 2.23 16.49 -33.46
CA SER A 59 3.52 17.18 -33.45
C SER A 59 4.08 17.23 -32.03
N ALA A 60 5.43 17.29 -31.91
CA ALA A 60 6.08 17.37 -30.61
C ALA A 60 5.61 18.62 -29.85
N LEU A 61 5.06 18.41 -28.66
CA LEU A 61 4.61 19.46 -27.75
C LEU A 61 5.84 20.12 -27.06
N HIS A 62 5.76 21.41 -26.82
CA HIS A 62 6.74 22.17 -26.05
C HIS A 62 6.04 22.89 -24.91
N CYS A 63 5.90 22.21 -23.76
CA CYS A 63 5.25 22.75 -22.60
C CYS A 63 6.29 23.36 -21.64
N ARG A 64 6.11 24.63 -21.24
CA ARG A 64 7.03 25.35 -20.35
C ARG A 64 7.12 24.70 -18.97
N LYS A 65 5.99 24.32 -18.40
CA LYS A 65 5.93 23.69 -17.06
C LYS A 65 6.35 22.22 -17.09
N LEU A 66 6.14 21.52 -18.19
CA LEU A 66 6.44 20.10 -18.37
C LEU A 66 7.45 19.89 -19.50
N PRO A 67 8.74 20.19 -19.26
CA PRO A 67 9.75 20.34 -20.32
C PRO A 67 10.05 19.06 -21.11
N PHE A 68 9.73 17.88 -20.56
CA PHE A 68 9.90 16.59 -21.23
C PHE A 68 8.65 16.09 -21.96
N LEU A 69 7.47 16.69 -21.67
CA LEU A 69 6.20 16.26 -22.28
C LEU A 69 6.19 16.61 -23.78
N ARG A 70 5.99 15.58 -24.62
CA ARG A 70 5.93 15.72 -26.09
C ARG A 70 4.59 15.31 -26.66
N ASN A 71 3.87 14.42 -25.98
CA ASN A 71 2.59 13.91 -26.46
C ASN A 71 1.59 13.82 -25.33
N VAL A 72 0.35 14.17 -25.65
CA VAL A 72 -0.83 13.87 -24.81
C VAL A 72 -1.81 13.08 -25.67
N ILE A 73 -2.21 11.91 -25.19
CA ILE A 73 -3.16 11.01 -25.85
C ILE A 73 -4.39 10.89 -24.98
N THR A 74 -5.55 11.17 -25.53
CA THR A 74 -6.83 11.11 -24.81
C THR A 74 -7.58 9.82 -25.10
N VAL A 75 -8.18 9.24 -24.09
CA VAL A 75 -8.99 8.01 -24.19
C VAL A 75 -10.45 8.35 -23.90
N GLY A 76 -11.32 8.10 -24.88
CA GLY A 76 -12.76 8.31 -24.73
C GLY A 76 -13.25 9.76 -24.90
N PHE A 77 -12.34 10.72 -25.16
CA PHE A 77 -12.70 12.11 -25.41
C PHE A 77 -11.71 12.81 -26.35
N ARG A 78 -12.09 14.00 -26.87
CA ARG A 78 -11.21 14.84 -27.70
C ARG A 78 -10.83 16.12 -26.97
N MET A 79 -9.59 16.56 -27.19
CA MET A 79 -9.04 17.81 -26.65
C MET A 79 -8.09 18.46 -27.68
N PRO A 80 -8.07 19.81 -27.78
CA PRO A 80 -7.14 20.51 -28.67
C PRO A 80 -5.70 20.11 -28.42
N GLY A 81 -4.90 19.99 -29.49
CA GLY A 81 -3.48 19.64 -29.39
C GLY A 81 -3.16 18.17 -29.10
N CYS A 82 -4.18 17.36 -28.79
CA CYS A 82 -4.00 15.96 -28.42
C CYS A 82 -4.42 15.00 -29.53
N LEU A 83 -3.77 13.84 -29.59
CA LEU A 83 -4.28 12.68 -30.33
C LEU A 83 -5.32 11.96 -29.46
N THR A 84 -6.36 11.43 -30.08
CA THR A 84 -7.16 10.38 -29.44
C THR A 84 -6.39 9.06 -29.45
N PHE A 85 -6.78 8.13 -28.58
CA PHE A 85 -6.17 6.79 -28.56
C PHE A 85 -6.32 6.08 -29.92
N ASP A 86 -7.48 6.19 -30.57
CA ASP A 86 -7.71 5.59 -31.89
C ASP A 86 -6.81 6.21 -32.96
N GLU A 87 -6.68 7.55 -33.00
CA GLU A 87 -5.74 8.23 -33.91
C GLU A 87 -4.29 7.86 -33.65
N ALA A 88 -3.91 7.59 -32.40
CA ALA A 88 -2.58 7.08 -32.05
C ALA A 88 -2.39 5.63 -32.54
N MET A 89 -3.43 4.78 -32.39
CA MET A 89 -3.42 3.40 -32.89
C MET A 89 -3.33 3.33 -34.41
N ASP A 90 -4.02 4.21 -35.13
CA ASP A 90 -3.94 4.28 -36.61
C ASP A 90 -2.51 4.56 -37.09
N ARG A 91 -1.72 5.29 -36.31
CA ARG A 91 -0.30 5.54 -36.59
C ARG A 91 0.61 4.32 -36.38
N ALA A 92 0.14 3.26 -35.75
CA ALA A 92 0.92 2.02 -35.59
C ALA A 92 1.41 1.44 -36.93
N ASN A 93 0.61 1.64 -37.99
CA ASN A 93 0.95 1.21 -39.35
C ASN A 93 2.15 1.97 -39.98
N LEU A 94 2.54 3.12 -39.36
CA LEU A 94 3.70 3.89 -39.81
C LEU A 94 5.02 3.37 -39.24
N VAL A 95 4.97 2.45 -38.27
CA VAL A 95 6.16 1.87 -37.63
C VAL A 95 6.39 0.45 -38.14
N PRO A 96 7.50 0.19 -38.84
CA PRO A 96 7.79 -1.14 -39.34
C PRO A 96 7.91 -2.16 -38.20
N ARG A 97 7.34 -3.35 -38.39
CA ARG A 97 7.39 -4.46 -37.44
C ARG A 97 8.84 -4.81 -37.03
N GLU A 98 9.76 -4.78 -38.01
CA GLU A 98 11.19 -5.08 -37.80
C GLU A 98 11.83 -4.07 -36.82
N GLN A 99 11.39 -2.82 -36.85
CA GLN A 99 11.85 -1.81 -35.87
C GLN A 99 11.41 -2.17 -34.48
N ILE A 100 10.14 -2.55 -34.26
CA ILE A 100 9.61 -2.99 -32.99
C ILE A 100 10.34 -4.23 -32.47
N LEU A 101 10.62 -5.21 -33.37
CA LEU A 101 11.34 -6.42 -32.97
C LEU A 101 12.79 -6.12 -32.57
N ARG A 102 13.48 -5.20 -33.28
CA ARG A 102 14.82 -4.74 -32.87
C ARG A 102 14.85 -4.06 -31.54
N MET A 103 13.86 -3.17 -31.25
CA MET A 103 13.72 -2.54 -29.94
C MET A 103 13.48 -3.59 -28.85
N ALA A 104 12.57 -4.54 -29.12
CA ALA A 104 12.26 -5.62 -28.18
C ALA A 104 13.48 -6.52 -27.86
N ALA A 105 14.32 -6.80 -28.87
CA ALA A 105 15.55 -7.58 -28.69
C ALA A 105 16.60 -6.85 -27.82
N GLY A 106 16.52 -5.54 -27.71
CA GLY A 106 17.40 -4.72 -26.87
C GLY A 106 16.95 -4.61 -25.42
N VAL A 107 15.72 -5.03 -25.10
CA VAL A 107 15.19 -4.94 -23.73
C VAL A 107 15.74 -6.08 -22.88
N ARG A 108 16.27 -5.72 -21.71
CA ARG A 108 16.88 -6.66 -20.76
C ARG A 108 15.97 -6.85 -19.53
N PRO A 109 16.09 -7.98 -18.82
CA PRO A 109 15.35 -8.20 -17.59
C PRO A 109 15.61 -7.16 -16.49
N ASP A 110 16.81 -6.61 -16.43
CA ASP A 110 17.25 -5.58 -15.49
C ASP A 110 16.94 -4.14 -15.90
N ASP A 111 16.31 -3.94 -17.07
CA ASP A 111 15.78 -2.63 -17.45
C ASP A 111 14.57 -2.25 -16.58
N VAL A 112 14.50 -0.97 -16.23
CA VAL A 112 13.32 -0.42 -15.55
C VAL A 112 12.12 -0.46 -16.49
N CYS A 113 11.04 -1.09 -16.07
CA CYS A 113 9.81 -1.18 -16.85
C CYS A 113 8.65 -0.40 -16.23
N ASN A 114 8.72 -0.13 -14.94
CA ASN A 114 7.68 0.56 -14.20
C ASN A 114 8.28 1.51 -13.15
N MET A 115 7.62 2.64 -12.96
CA MET A 115 7.93 3.59 -11.92
C MET A 115 6.66 3.89 -11.15
N GLN A 116 6.66 3.57 -9.86
CA GLN A 116 5.53 3.83 -8.96
C GLN A 116 5.89 4.85 -7.91
N TYR A 117 4.97 5.79 -7.67
CA TYR A 117 5.17 6.85 -6.71
C TYR A 117 4.60 6.49 -5.36
N THR A 118 5.46 6.44 -4.35
CA THR A 118 5.07 6.20 -2.96
C THR A 118 4.94 7.53 -2.22
N SER A 119 3.90 7.66 -1.41
CA SER A 119 3.80 8.76 -0.46
C SER A 119 4.86 8.57 0.62
N GLY A 120 5.98 9.25 0.48
CA GLY A 120 7.01 9.31 1.51
C GLY A 120 6.49 9.99 2.78
N THR A 121 7.07 9.64 3.91
CA THR A 121 6.72 10.22 5.22
C THR A 121 7.35 11.60 5.45
N THR A 122 8.22 12.03 4.55
CA THR A 122 9.07 13.21 4.68
C THR A 122 8.86 14.25 3.58
N GLY A 123 7.74 14.24 2.85
CA GLY A 123 7.48 15.23 1.80
C GLY A 123 6.92 14.65 0.49
N PHE A 124 7.47 15.06 -0.63
CA PHE A 124 6.99 14.65 -1.96
C PHE A 124 7.16 13.16 -2.25
N PRO A 125 6.25 12.56 -3.04
CA PRO A 125 6.32 11.16 -3.42
C PRO A 125 7.62 10.81 -4.15
N LYS A 126 8.16 9.61 -3.89
CA LYS A 126 9.39 9.11 -4.50
C LYS A 126 9.04 8.12 -5.62
N GLY A 127 9.68 8.25 -6.78
CA GLY A 127 9.51 7.34 -7.91
C GLY A 127 10.35 6.08 -7.74
N VAL A 128 9.73 4.98 -7.33
CA VAL A 128 10.38 3.67 -7.16
C VAL A 128 10.56 3.02 -8.52
N MET A 129 11.79 2.73 -8.90
CA MET A 129 12.13 2.08 -10.18
C MET A 129 12.10 0.57 -10.03
N LEU A 130 11.16 -0.07 -10.73
CA LEU A 130 11.02 -1.53 -10.78
C LEU A 130 11.42 -2.05 -12.16
N THR A 131 12.23 -3.13 -12.17
CA THR A 131 12.69 -3.79 -13.38
C THR A 131 11.69 -4.87 -13.83
N HIS A 132 11.83 -5.35 -15.08
CA HIS A 132 11.08 -6.51 -15.53
C HIS A 132 11.34 -7.73 -14.63
N TYR A 133 12.59 -7.88 -14.17
CA TYR A 133 12.98 -8.98 -13.30
C TYR A 133 12.29 -8.93 -11.95
N ASN A 134 12.17 -7.73 -11.33
CA ASN A 134 11.42 -7.55 -10.11
C ASN A 134 9.94 -7.96 -10.30
N VAL A 135 9.26 -7.29 -11.24
CA VAL A 135 7.80 -7.38 -11.40
C VAL A 135 7.34 -8.79 -11.79
N VAL A 136 8.05 -9.43 -12.73
CA VAL A 136 7.64 -10.75 -13.24
C VAL A 136 7.88 -11.85 -12.22
N ASN A 137 9.03 -11.86 -11.54
CA ASN A 137 9.33 -12.87 -10.53
C ASN A 137 8.43 -12.74 -9.31
N ASP A 138 8.17 -11.50 -8.88
CA ASP A 138 7.29 -11.27 -7.74
C ASP A 138 5.84 -11.69 -8.05
N GLY A 139 5.32 -11.29 -9.22
CA GLY A 139 4.00 -11.75 -9.67
C GLY A 139 3.91 -13.27 -9.80
N LYS A 140 5.00 -13.93 -10.25
CA LYS A 140 5.08 -15.40 -10.31
C LYS A 140 4.99 -16.02 -8.91
N CYS A 141 5.82 -15.59 -7.97
CA CYS A 141 5.82 -16.14 -6.61
C CYS A 141 4.50 -15.90 -5.87
N ILE A 142 3.88 -14.75 -6.09
CA ILE A 142 2.56 -14.42 -5.53
C ILE A 142 1.50 -15.37 -6.08
N GLY A 143 1.46 -15.56 -7.39
CA GLY A 143 0.51 -16.47 -8.01
C GLY A 143 0.72 -17.93 -7.60
N ASP A 144 1.96 -18.38 -7.41
CA ASP A 144 2.28 -19.70 -6.86
C ASP A 144 1.71 -19.88 -5.45
N ARG A 145 1.86 -18.85 -4.58
CA ARG A 145 1.33 -18.89 -3.19
C ARG A 145 -0.19 -18.87 -3.14
N MET A 146 -0.84 -18.25 -4.12
CA MET A 146 -2.29 -18.24 -4.28
C MET A 146 -2.81 -19.46 -5.02
N ASP A 147 -1.94 -20.35 -5.50
CA ASP A 147 -2.28 -21.48 -6.36
C ASP A 147 -3.15 -21.06 -7.56
N LEU A 148 -2.74 -19.96 -8.22
CA LEU A 148 -3.48 -19.44 -9.38
C LEU A 148 -3.31 -20.33 -10.61
N SER A 149 -4.35 -20.43 -11.41
CA SER A 149 -4.39 -21.22 -12.64
C SER A 149 -5.25 -20.56 -13.72
N THR A 150 -5.29 -21.17 -14.90
CA THR A 150 -6.17 -20.74 -15.99
C THR A 150 -7.67 -20.86 -15.67
N ALA A 151 -8.04 -21.57 -14.61
CA ALA A 151 -9.42 -21.68 -14.13
C ALA A 151 -9.85 -20.45 -13.30
N ASP A 152 -8.91 -19.65 -12.86
CA ASP A 152 -9.18 -18.51 -11.99
C ASP A 152 -9.63 -17.25 -12.73
N ARG A 153 -10.50 -16.53 -12.04
CA ARG A 153 -11.06 -15.24 -12.46
C ARG A 153 -10.84 -14.24 -11.32
N MET A 154 -9.83 -13.37 -11.49
CA MET A 154 -9.41 -12.38 -10.51
C MET A 154 -10.18 -11.08 -10.70
N MET A 155 -11.00 -10.70 -9.73
CA MET A 155 -11.54 -9.36 -9.66
C MET A 155 -10.48 -8.38 -9.13
N ILE A 156 -10.10 -7.40 -9.95
CA ILE A 156 -9.12 -6.37 -9.58
C ILE A 156 -9.88 -5.11 -9.19
N GLN A 157 -10.10 -4.94 -7.89
CA GLN A 157 -10.76 -3.78 -7.29
C GLN A 157 -9.80 -2.84 -6.57
N VAL A 158 -8.56 -3.28 -6.34
CA VAL A 158 -7.48 -2.45 -5.82
C VAL A 158 -6.87 -1.61 -6.94
N PRO A 159 -6.36 -0.39 -6.62
CA PRO A 159 -5.86 0.52 -7.65
C PRO A 159 -4.69 -0.06 -8.44
N MET A 160 -4.77 -0.07 -9.78
CA MET A 160 -3.69 -0.56 -10.65
C MET A 160 -2.53 0.43 -10.81
N PHE A 161 -2.66 1.67 -10.32
CA PHE A 161 -1.53 2.59 -10.20
C PHE A 161 -0.62 2.25 -9.01
N HIS A 162 -1.06 1.36 -8.13
CA HIS A 162 -0.34 0.84 -6.98
C HIS A 162 0.10 -0.60 -7.25
N CYS A 163 1.25 -1.01 -6.69
CA CYS A 163 1.78 -2.36 -6.86
C CYS A 163 0.81 -3.47 -6.40
N PHE A 164 -0.11 -3.19 -5.48
CA PHE A 164 -1.15 -4.15 -5.08
C PHE A 164 -2.05 -4.54 -6.26
N GLY A 165 -2.48 -3.59 -7.08
CA GLY A 165 -3.24 -3.87 -8.29
C GLY A 165 -2.37 -4.38 -9.44
N MET A 166 -1.20 -3.75 -9.66
CA MET A 166 -0.35 -4.05 -10.80
C MET A 166 0.39 -5.38 -10.65
N VAL A 167 1.05 -5.63 -9.53
CA VAL A 167 1.88 -6.84 -9.36
C VAL A 167 1.10 -7.95 -8.69
N LEU A 168 0.54 -7.72 -7.48
CA LEU A 168 -0.13 -8.77 -6.73
C LEU A 168 -1.40 -9.28 -7.42
N SER A 169 -2.06 -8.45 -8.23
CA SER A 169 -3.28 -8.87 -8.93
C SER A 169 -3.05 -9.12 -10.42
N MET A 170 -2.65 -8.09 -11.18
CA MET A 170 -2.54 -8.21 -12.63
C MET A 170 -1.39 -9.13 -13.05
N THR A 171 -0.17 -8.90 -12.54
CA THR A 171 1.01 -9.67 -12.98
C THR A 171 0.94 -11.12 -12.51
N SER A 172 0.45 -11.38 -11.29
CA SER A 172 0.24 -12.75 -10.80
C SER A 172 -0.73 -13.54 -11.68
N CYS A 173 -1.81 -12.93 -12.13
CA CYS A 173 -2.71 -13.54 -13.11
C CYS A 173 -2.06 -13.77 -14.46
N MET A 174 -1.31 -12.79 -14.96
CA MET A 174 -0.63 -12.92 -16.28
C MET A 174 0.39 -14.06 -16.30
N THR A 175 1.10 -14.27 -15.19
CA THR A 175 2.10 -15.36 -15.10
C THR A 175 1.46 -16.75 -14.98
N HIS A 176 0.18 -16.84 -14.57
CA HIS A 176 -0.57 -18.09 -14.38
C HIS A 176 -1.69 -18.31 -15.40
N GLY A 177 -1.89 -17.36 -16.33
CA GLY A 177 -2.94 -17.43 -17.33
C GLY A 177 -4.35 -17.26 -16.78
N ALA A 178 -4.51 -16.70 -15.57
CA ALA A 178 -5.81 -16.44 -14.98
C ALA A 178 -6.53 -15.26 -15.68
N THR A 179 -7.85 -15.25 -15.64
CA THR A 179 -8.66 -14.19 -16.24
C THR A 179 -8.64 -12.94 -15.38
N LEU A 180 -8.37 -11.78 -16.01
CA LEU A 180 -8.42 -10.47 -15.36
C LEU A 180 -9.82 -9.87 -15.48
N CYS A 181 -10.44 -9.50 -14.37
CA CYS A 181 -11.71 -8.79 -14.27
C CYS A 181 -11.50 -7.41 -13.59
N PRO A 182 -10.88 -6.43 -14.29
CA PRO A 182 -10.57 -5.14 -13.71
C PRO A 182 -11.79 -4.27 -13.51
N MET A 183 -11.84 -3.56 -12.39
CA MET A 183 -12.87 -2.59 -12.04
C MET A 183 -12.30 -1.16 -12.09
N PRO A 184 -13.09 -0.16 -12.48
CA PRO A 184 -12.62 1.24 -12.54
C PRO A 184 -12.16 1.77 -11.18
N TYR A 185 -12.88 1.39 -10.13
CA TYR A 185 -12.62 1.74 -8.72
C TYR A 185 -13.40 0.80 -7.81
N PHE A 186 -13.02 0.74 -6.54
CA PHE A 186 -13.75 -0.04 -5.55
C PHE A 186 -15.12 0.55 -5.24
N SER A 187 -16.13 -0.29 -5.27
CA SER A 187 -17.47 -0.03 -4.77
C SER A 187 -18.06 -1.35 -4.27
N ALA A 188 -18.42 -1.44 -2.98
CA ALA A 188 -18.95 -2.67 -2.42
C ALA A 188 -20.13 -3.24 -3.22
N LYS A 189 -21.06 -2.37 -3.67
CA LYS A 189 -22.19 -2.75 -4.51
C LYS A 189 -21.75 -3.37 -5.83
N VAL A 190 -20.83 -2.71 -6.54
CA VAL A 190 -20.36 -3.17 -7.87
C VAL A 190 -19.49 -4.41 -7.73
N SER A 191 -18.66 -4.50 -6.67
CA SER A 191 -17.85 -5.68 -6.39
C SER A 191 -18.71 -6.92 -6.13
N LEU A 192 -19.75 -6.81 -5.29
CA LEU A 192 -20.68 -7.91 -5.02
C LEU A 192 -21.46 -8.35 -6.28
N ALA A 193 -21.87 -7.39 -7.12
CA ALA A 193 -22.48 -7.70 -8.41
C ALA A 193 -21.51 -8.41 -9.38
N CYS A 194 -20.25 -7.95 -9.44
CA CYS A 194 -19.19 -8.54 -10.26
C CYS A 194 -18.91 -10.01 -9.84
N ILE A 195 -18.90 -10.30 -8.54
CA ILE A 195 -18.70 -11.68 -8.03
C ILE A 195 -19.72 -12.64 -8.66
N ASN A 196 -20.99 -12.26 -8.68
CA ASN A 196 -22.06 -13.09 -9.28
C ASN A 196 -21.94 -13.17 -10.80
N GLN A 197 -21.82 -12.00 -11.45
CA GLN A 197 -21.88 -11.91 -12.92
C GLN A 197 -20.70 -12.59 -13.59
N GLU A 198 -19.51 -12.42 -13.02
CA GLU A 198 -18.26 -12.93 -13.58
C GLU A 198 -17.80 -14.24 -12.95
N ARG A 199 -18.55 -14.81 -11.99
CA ARG A 199 -18.18 -16.03 -11.27
C ARG A 199 -16.73 -15.93 -10.75
N ILE A 200 -16.48 -14.88 -10.00
CA ILE A 200 -15.14 -14.56 -9.49
C ILE A 200 -14.66 -15.67 -8.54
N THR A 201 -13.45 -16.14 -8.74
CA THR A 201 -12.80 -17.15 -7.90
C THR A 201 -11.85 -16.56 -6.88
N CYS A 202 -11.34 -15.36 -7.14
CA CYS A 202 -10.39 -14.68 -6.26
C CYS A 202 -10.46 -13.16 -6.40
N PHE A 203 -10.15 -12.45 -5.31
CA PHE A 203 -9.89 -11.02 -5.33
C PHE A 203 -8.92 -10.63 -4.21
N ASN A 204 -8.20 -9.54 -4.44
CA ASN A 204 -7.31 -8.95 -3.47
C ASN A 204 -7.92 -7.66 -2.91
N GLY A 205 -7.70 -7.37 -1.63
CA GLY A 205 -8.24 -6.17 -1.01
C GLY A 205 -7.54 -5.78 0.28
N VAL A 206 -7.75 -4.52 0.67
CA VAL A 206 -7.40 -4.03 2.00
C VAL A 206 -8.54 -4.33 2.98
N PRO A 207 -8.29 -4.44 4.30
CA PRO A 207 -9.32 -4.77 5.29
C PRO A 207 -10.61 -3.94 5.18
N THR A 208 -10.48 -2.65 4.92
CA THR A 208 -11.64 -1.74 4.78
C THR A 208 -12.57 -2.11 3.62
N MET A 209 -12.04 -2.69 2.53
CA MET A 209 -12.86 -3.18 1.42
C MET A 209 -13.70 -4.39 1.85
N PHE A 210 -13.11 -5.33 2.57
CA PHE A 210 -13.81 -6.49 3.13
C PHE A 210 -14.92 -6.04 4.09
N ILE A 211 -14.61 -5.13 5.02
CA ILE A 211 -15.59 -4.58 5.96
C ILE A 211 -16.75 -3.90 5.21
N ALA A 212 -16.45 -3.10 4.18
CA ALA A 212 -17.47 -2.45 3.39
C ALA A 212 -18.38 -3.43 2.66
N MET A 213 -17.81 -4.53 2.12
CA MET A 213 -18.59 -5.60 1.47
C MET A 213 -19.44 -6.36 2.47
N PHE A 214 -18.91 -6.76 3.64
CA PHE A 214 -19.65 -7.44 4.70
C PHE A 214 -20.85 -6.63 5.21
N ASN A 215 -20.74 -5.31 5.26
CA ASN A 215 -21.79 -4.42 5.75
C ASN A 215 -22.78 -3.98 4.65
N HIS A 216 -22.59 -4.38 3.40
CA HIS A 216 -23.46 -3.96 2.31
C HIS A 216 -24.78 -4.79 2.30
N PRO A 217 -25.96 -4.18 2.05
CA PRO A 217 -27.24 -4.89 2.01
C PRO A 217 -27.32 -6.06 1.01
N ASP A 218 -26.56 -5.99 -0.07
CA ASP A 218 -26.51 -7.06 -1.08
C ASP A 218 -25.54 -8.19 -0.72
N TYR A 219 -24.78 -8.09 0.37
CA TYR A 219 -23.84 -9.13 0.77
C TYR A 219 -24.51 -10.50 0.91
N LYS A 220 -25.62 -10.58 1.65
CA LYS A 220 -26.37 -11.83 1.87
C LYS A 220 -27.06 -12.39 0.63
N LYS A 221 -27.12 -11.61 -0.46
CA LYS A 221 -27.70 -12.02 -1.75
C LYS A 221 -26.62 -12.48 -2.74
N THR A 222 -25.35 -12.32 -2.38
CA THR A 222 -24.22 -12.65 -3.23
C THR A 222 -23.88 -14.12 -3.12
N ASP A 223 -23.73 -14.79 -4.27
CA ASP A 223 -23.28 -16.18 -4.33
C ASP A 223 -21.74 -16.22 -4.36
N PHE A 224 -21.15 -16.65 -3.27
CA PHE A 224 -19.70 -16.81 -3.12
C PHE A 224 -19.21 -18.24 -3.45
N SER A 225 -20.05 -19.11 -3.99
CA SER A 225 -19.71 -20.53 -4.19
C SER A 225 -18.53 -20.78 -5.12
N TYR A 226 -18.19 -19.84 -6.00
CA TYR A 226 -17.02 -19.91 -6.87
C TYR A 226 -15.75 -19.35 -6.24
N MET A 227 -15.88 -18.57 -5.15
CA MET A 227 -14.76 -17.93 -4.47
C MET A 227 -13.91 -18.98 -3.76
N ARG A 228 -12.58 -18.81 -3.79
CA ARG A 228 -11.69 -19.73 -3.07
C ARG A 228 -10.53 -19.02 -2.37
N THR A 229 -9.91 -18.00 -3.00
CA THR A 229 -8.70 -17.37 -2.50
C THR A 229 -8.69 -15.86 -2.72
N GLY A 230 -7.69 -15.22 -2.20
CA GLY A 230 -7.38 -13.81 -2.35
C GLY A 230 -6.39 -13.35 -1.30
N ILE A 231 -5.90 -12.14 -1.45
CA ILE A 231 -4.97 -11.52 -0.51
C ILE A 231 -5.71 -10.47 0.31
N MET A 232 -5.58 -10.54 1.63
CA MET A 232 -5.89 -9.41 2.51
C MET A 232 -4.57 -8.81 3.00
N ALA A 233 -4.26 -7.57 2.60
CA ALA A 233 -2.99 -6.91 2.88
C ALA A 233 -3.09 -5.38 2.76
N GLY A 234 -1.94 -4.70 2.79
CA GLY A 234 -1.83 -3.24 2.58
C GLY A 234 -1.97 -2.41 3.85
N SER A 235 -2.44 -3.00 4.92
CA SER A 235 -2.47 -2.46 6.29
C SER A 235 -2.47 -3.61 7.29
N GLY A 236 -2.55 -3.32 8.60
CA GLY A 236 -2.75 -4.36 9.60
C GLY A 236 -4.05 -5.12 9.32
N CYS A 237 -3.95 -6.42 9.11
CA CYS A 237 -5.11 -7.27 8.84
C CYS A 237 -5.61 -7.90 10.14
N PRO A 238 -6.82 -7.57 10.60
CA PRO A 238 -7.39 -8.21 11.78
C PRO A 238 -7.59 -9.71 11.54
N PRO A 239 -7.02 -10.59 12.38
CA PRO A 239 -7.15 -12.04 12.22
C PRO A 239 -8.59 -12.52 12.11
N GLU A 240 -9.49 -11.95 12.91
CA GLU A 240 -10.91 -12.29 12.90
C GLU A 240 -11.62 -11.93 11.59
N LEU A 241 -11.22 -10.85 10.94
CA LEU A 241 -11.75 -10.46 9.63
C LEU A 241 -11.34 -11.46 8.55
N MET A 242 -10.09 -11.91 8.58
CA MET A 242 -9.60 -12.96 7.67
C MET A 242 -10.29 -14.29 7.94
N ARG A 243 -10.44 -14.70 9.23
CA ARG A 243 -11.16 -15.92 9.61
C ARG A 243 -12.59 -15.87 9.09
N ARG A 244 -13.26 -14.72 9.23
CA ARG A 244 -14.62 -14.54 8.72
C ARG A 244 -14.69 -14.67 7.20
N ALA A 245 -13.77 -14.05 6.45
CA ALA A 245 -13.74 -14.18 4.99
C ALA A 245 -13.48 -15.61 4.52
N ALA A 246 -12.74 -16.41 5.31
CA ALA A 246 -12.44 -17.80 5.03
C ALA A 246 -13.62 -18.75 5.26
N GLN A 247 -14.66 -18.36 6.01
CA GLN A 247 -15.79 -19.25 6.32
C GLN A 247 -16.57 -19.62 5.05
N PRO A 248 -16.93 -20.91 4.89
CA PRO A 248 -17.70 -21.39 3.74
C PRO A 248 -19.08 -20.74 3.58
N ASP A 249 -19.70 -20.33 4.68
CA ASP A 249 -21.01 -19.66 4.73
C ASP A 249 -20.92 -18.12 4.70
N GLU A 250 -19.72 -17.58 4.62
CA GLU A 250 -19.44 -16.15 4.44
C GLU A 250 -18.89 -15.87 3.02
N MET A 251 -17.64 -15.38 2.87
CA MET A 251 -17.06 -15.13 1.53
C MET A 251 -16.48 -16.35 0.84
N HIS A 252 -16.47 -17.50 1.49
CA HIS A 252 -15.94 -18.77 0.97
C HIS A 252 -14.47 -18.69 0.50
N MET A 253 -13.70 -17.73 1.00
CA MET A 253 -12.28 -17.59 0.69
C MET A 253 -11.43 -18.54 1.54
N THR A 254 -11.70 -19.85 1.44
CA THR A 254 -11.08 -20.89 2.27
C THR A 254 -9.56 -20.85 2.25
N ASP A 255 -9.00 -20.37 1.14
CA ASP A 255 -7.57 -20.23 0.90
C ASP A 255 -7.09 -18.77 0.88
N ILE A 256 -7.75 -17.89 1.64
CA ILE A 256 -7.30 -16.51 1.80
C ILE A 256 -5.89 -16.47 2.40
N VAL A 257 -5.04 -15.58 1.91
CA VAL A 257 -3.63 -15.46 2.29
C VAL A 257 -3.27 -14.03 2.67
N SER A 258 -2.16 -13.89 3.39
CA SER A 258 -1.58 -12.60 3.76
C SER A 258 -0.21 -12.44 3.13
N VAL A 259 0.14 -11.23 2.71
CA VAL A 259 1.43 -10.86 2.11
C VAL A 259 1.97 -9.62 2.80
N TYR A 260 3.27 -9.56 2.95
CA TYR A 260 3.97 -8.36 3.42
C TYR A 260 5.05 -7.93 2.44
N GLY A 261 5.16 -6.63 2.32
CA GLY A 261 6.18 -5.91 1.59
C GLY A 261 5.77 -4.49 1.28
N GLN A 262 6.52 -3.82 0.44
CA GLN A 262 6.34 -2.41 0.09
C GLN A 262 6.70 -2.20 -1.38
N THR A 263 6.38 -1.05 -1.95
CA THR A 263 6.66 -0.78 -3.37
C THR A 263 8.13 -0.99 -3.71
N GLU A 264 9.03 -0.66 -2.78
CA GLU A 264 10.48 -0.82 -2.86
C GLU A 264 10.91 -2.29 -2.90
N SER A 265 10.05 -3.24 -2.54
CA SER A 265 10.26 -4.70 -2.64
C SER A 265 9.37 -5.39 -3.67
N ALA A 266 8.87 -4.69 -4.67
CA ALA A 266 8.23 -5.11 -5.93
C ALA A 266 6.87 -5.87 -5.93
N PRO A 267 5.97 -5.90 -4.94
CA PRO A 267 6.01 -5.43 -3.57
C PRO A 267 6.16 -6.52 -2.51
N GLY A 268 6.28 -7.79 -2.87
CA GLY A 268 6.26 -8.90 -1.92
C GLY A 268 7.65 -9.29 -1.39
N SER A 269 7.77 -9.51 -0.09
CA SER A 269 8.95 -10.11 0.53
C SER A 269 8.60 -11.42 1.22
N THR A 270 7.46 -11.46 1.92
CA THR A 270 6.94 -12.67 2.58
C THR A 270 5.47 -12.85 2.26
N MET A 271 4.99 -14.08 2.31
CA MET A 271 3.59 -14.42 2.08
C MET A 271 3.30 -15.80 2.66
N SER A 272 2.10 -16.01 3.21
CA SER A 272 1.56 -17.34 3.48
C SER A 272 1.11 -18.02 2.17
N ALA A 273 0.93 -19.34 2.18
CA ALA A 273 0.46 -20.10 1.03
C ALA A 273 -0.96 -20.66 1.25
N CYS A 274 -1.68 -20.94 0.17
CA CYS A 274 -3.02 -21.54 0.22
C CYS A 274 -3.06 -22.85 1.02
N GLY A 275 -2.03 -23.65 1.03
CA GLY A 275 -1.98 -24.91 1.80
C GLY A 275 -1.67 -24.76 3.28
N ASP A 276 -1.31 -23.56 3.74
CA ASP A 276 -0.94 -23.33 5.14
C ASP A 276 -2.17 -23.41 6.07
N PRO A 277 -1.98 -23.78 7.35
CA PRO A 277 -3.03 -23.69 8.35
C PRO A 277 -3.65 -22.30 8.42
N LEU A 278 -4.97 -22.20 8.58
CA LEU A 278 -5.68 -20.90 8.64
C LEU A 278 -5.13 -20.00 9.74
N ASP A 279 -4.75 -20.57 10.89
CA ASP A 279 -4.17 -19.79 11.99
C ASP A 279 -2.83 -19.12 11.60
N LEU A 280 -1.99 -19.81 10.86
CA LEU A 280 -0.75 -19.23 10.34
C LEU A 280 -1.06 -18.08 9.40
N ARG A 281 -1.97 -18.29 8.44
CA ARG A 281 -2.35 -17.29 7.44
C ARG A 281 -2.98 -16.04 8.04
N CYS A 282 -3.74 -16.19 9.14
CA CYS A 282 -4.39 -15.08 9.83
C CYS A 282 -3.48 -14.32 10.80
N ASN A 283 -2.53 -15.00 11.44
CA ASN A 283 -1.72 -14.42 12.51
C ASN A 283 -0.30 -14.01 12.07
N THR A 284 0.12 -14.37 10.85
CA THR A 284 1.44 -14.04 10.31
C THR A 284 1.31 -13.47 8.89
N VAL A 285 2.40 -12.91 8.39
CA VAL A 285 2.54 -12.56 6.97
C VAL A 285 3.33 -13.62 6.21
N GLY A 286 3.31 -14.85 6.72
CA GLY A 286 3.98 -16.01 6.15
C GLY A 286 5.49 -15.92 6.25
N TYR A 287 6.15 -16.52 5.29
CA TYR A 287 7.60 -16.71 5.21
C TYR A 287 8.15 -16.19 3.88
N ALA A 288 9.48 -15.99 3.81
CA ALA A 288 10.14 -15.41 2.63
C ALA A 288 9.77 -16.14 1.33
N PHE A 289 9.68 -15.39 0.23
CA PHE A 289 9.59 -15.99 -1.09
C PHE A 289 10.88 -16.74 -1.46
N PRO A 290 10.84 -17.72 -2.37
CA PRO A 290 12.03 -18.33 -2.92
C PRO A 290 13.01 -17.27 -3.44
N HIS A 291 14.31 -17.43 -3.15
CA HIS A 291 15.36 -16.50 -3.56
C HIS A 291 15.29 -15.09 -2.97
N ILE A 292 14.53 -14.90 -1.90
CA ILE A 292 14.54 -13.69 -1.09
C ILE A 292 15.07 -14.06 0.30
N GLU A 293 16.06 -13.33 0.74
CA GLU A 293 16.57 -13.39 2.09
C GLU A 293 15.85 -12.35 2.95
N CYS A 294 15.46 -12.73 4.16
CA CYS A 294 14.83 -11.84 5.12
C CYS A 294 15.53 -11.98 6.47
N LYS A 295 15.76 -10.87 7.15
CA LYS A 295 16.29 -10.83 8.51
C LYS A 295 15.58 -9.76 9.33
N ILE A 296 15.68 -9.91 10.65
CA ILE A 296 15.24 -8.89 11.61
C ILE A 296 16.50 -8.36 12.29
N ILE A 297 16.67 -7.05 12.32
CA ILE A 297 17.84 -6.41 12.94
C ILE A 297 17.41 -5.46 14.04
N ASP A 298 18.29 -5.29 15.01
CA ASP A 298 18.18 -4.20 15.98
C ASP A 298 18.42 -2.86 15.25
N PRO A 299 17.49 -1.90 15.31
CA PRO A 299 17.61 -0.63 14.57
C PRO A 299 18.78 0.26 15.06
N GLU A 300 19.27 0.07 16.29
CA GLU A 300 20.36 0.86 16.87
C GLU A 300 21.73 0.28 16.55
N THR A 301 21.87 -1.05 16.64
CA THR A 301 23.15 -1.72 16.44
C THR A 301 23.35 -2.24 15.02
N GLY A 302 22.25 -2.49 14.28
CA GLY A 302 22.27 -3.11 12.96
C GLY A 302 22.53 -4.63 13.00
N GLU A 303 22.64 -5.22 14.17
CA GLU A 303 22.87 -6.67 14.34
C GLU A 303 21.57 -7.46 14.20
N GLU A 304 21.65 -8.69 13.67
CA GLU A 304 20.49 -9.59 13.57
C GLU A 304 20.06 -10.05 14.97
N VAL A 305 18.74 -9.97 15.24
CA VAL A 305 18.17 -10.38 16.52
C VAL A 305 17.66 -11.84 16.48
N PRO A 306 17.60 -12.53 17.63
CA PRO A 306 17.03 -13.87 17.73
C PRO A 306 15.55 -13.93 17.37
N ASP A 307 15.05 -15.15 17.06
CA ASP A 307 13.61 -15.40 16.87
C ASP A 307 12.80 -14.97 18.09
N GLY A 308 11.62 -14.41 17.85
CA GLY A 308 10.73 -13.86 18.87
C GLY A 308 11.07 -12.43 19.32
N VAL A 309 12.23 -11.89 18.94
CA VAL A 309 12.63 -10.51 19.27
C VAL A 309 12.21 -9.56 18.15
N ASN A 310 11.62 -8.42 18.52
CA ASN A 310 11.24 -7.37 17.60
C ASN A 310 12.48 -6.59 17.10
N GLY A 311 12.48 -6.27 15.82
CA GLY A 311 13.47 -5.41 15.20
C GLY A 311 13.01 -4.92 13.83
N GLU A 312 13.86 -4.19 13.10
CA GLU A 312 13.56 -3.76 11.74
C GLU A 312 13.60 -4.95 10.78
N PHE A 313 12.55 -5.08 9.96
CA PHE A 313 12.53 -6.07 8.89
C PHE A 313 13.38 -5.59 7.71
N CYS A 314 14.32 -6.43 7.29
CA CYS A 314 15.12 -6.21 6.10
C CYS A 314 14.97 -7.37 5.12
N SER A 315 14.95 -7.07 3.83
CA SER A 315 14.91 -8.09 2.77
C SER A 315 15.94 -7.83 1.68
N ARG A 316 16.40 -8.91 1.01
CA ARG A 316 17.34 -8.85 -0.09
C ARG A 316 17.00 -9.93 -1.11
N GLY A 317 16.95 -9.55 -2.39
CA GLY A 317 16.71 -10.52 -3.46
C GLY A 317 16.27 -9.86 -4.76
N TYR A 318 15.67 -10.66 -5.63
CA TYR A 318 15.18 -10.21 -6.92
C TYR A 318 14.10 -9.11 -6.80
N ASN A 319 13.43 -9.01 -5.66
CA ASN A 319 12.37 -8.05 -5.39
C ASN A 319 12.86 -6.64 -5.05
N THR A 320 14.13 -6.48 -4.66
CA THR A 320 14.67 -5.17 -4.29
C THR A 320 14.65 -4.21 -5.48
N MET A 321 14.08 -3.04 -5.31
CA MET A 321 14.01 -1.99 -6.34
C MET A 321 15.39 -1.59 -6.87
N LYS A 322 15.44 -1.05 -8.09
CA LYS A 322 16.68 -0.48 -8.63
C LYS A 322 17.10 0.82 -7.92
N GLY A 323 16.16 1.48 -7.26
CA GLY A 323 16.36 2.73 -6.51
C GLY A 323 15.21 3.71 -6.75
N TYR A 324 15.34 4.89 -6.14
CA TYR A 324 14.45 6.02 -6.38
C TYR A 324 14.97 6.87 -7.54
N TYR A 325 14.11 7.16 -8.50
CA TYR A 325 14.47 7.94 -9.69
C TYR A 325 14.98 9.34 -9.33
N LYS A 326 16.21 9.68 -9.75
CA LYS A 326 16.91 10.95 -9.45
C LYS A 326 17.12 11.23 -7.94
N MET A 327 17.06 10.21 -7.09
CA MET A 327 17.24 10.37 -5.64
C MET A 327 18.28 9.38 -5.10
N PRO A 328 19.57 9.52 -5.46
CA PRO A 328 20.61 8.55 -5.06
C PRO A 328 20.84 8.51 -3.55
N GLU A 329 20.73 9.64 -2.85
CA GLU A 329 20.88 9.70 -1.40
C GLU A 329 19.76 8.97 -0.68
N ALA A 330 18.50 9.16 -1.10
CA ALA A 330 17.35 8.44 -0.56
C ALA A 330 17.44 6.94 -0.86
N THR A 331 17.98 6.58 -2.04
CA THR A 331 18.23 5.18 -2.39
C THR A 331 19.27 4.56 -1.45
N ALA A 332 20.40 5.23 -1.22
CA ALA A 332 21.46 4.73 -0.34
C ALA A 332 21.04 4.65 1.14
N ALA A 333 20.06 5.48 1.56
CA ALA A 333 19.48 5.43 2.90
C ALA A 333 18.46 4.29 3.07
N THR A 334 17.96 3.72 1.96
CA THR A 334 16.92 2.68 1.97
C THR A 334 17.48 1.29 1.60
N VAL A 335 18.43 1.23 0.68
CA VAL A 335 19.12 0.00 0.27
C VAL A 335 20.60 0.17 0.60
N ASP A 336 21.11 -0.66 1.48
CA ASP A 336 22.49 -0.60 1.91
C ASP A 336 23.48 -1.14 0.85
N LYS A 337 24.77 -1.07 1.14
CA LYS A 337 25.84 -1.49 0.22
C LYS A 337 25.87 -3.01 -0.03
N GLU A 338 25.27 -3.79 0.85
CA GLU A 338 25.15 -5.25 0.73
C GLU A 338 23.86 -5.67 -0.01
N GLY A 339 23.02 -4.69 -0.39
CA GLY A 339 21.76 -4.90 -1.10
C GLY A 339 20.57 -5.19 -0.20
N TRP A 340 20.68 -4.99 1.11
CA TRP A 340 19.57 -5.11 2.03
C TRP A 340 18.66 -3.88 1.93
N LEU A 341 17.38 -4.14 1.70
CA LEU A 341 16.31 -3.14 1.77
C LEU A 341 15.87 -3.02 3.23
N HIS A 342 16.08 -1.84 3.81
CA HIS A 342 15.59 -1.45 5.12
C HIS A 342 14.14 -0.99 5.00
N SER A 343 13.21 -1.76 5.55
CA SER A 343 11.78 -1.50 5.34
C SER A 343 11.25 -0.32 6.16
N GLY A 344 11.87 -0.01 7.28
CA GLY A 344 11.34 0.90 8.28
C GLY A 344 10.11 0.34 9.02
N ASP A 345 9.79 -0.94 8.81
CA ASP A 345 8.73 -1.65 9.51
C ASP A 345 9.33 -2.59 10.56
N LEU A 346 8.68 -2.69 11.70
CA LEU A 346 9.06 -3.57 12.79
C LEU A 346 8.38 -4.93 12.63
N ALA A 347 9.15 -5.99 12.86
CA ALA A 347 8.67 -7.35 12.78
C ALA A 347 9.39 -8.26 13.78
N CYS A 348 8.84 -9.44 14.02
CA CYS A 348 9.52 -10.57 14.65
C CYS A 348 9.34 -11.81 13.77
N ARG A 349 10.32 -12.72 13.84
CA ARG A 349 10.27 -14.05 13.22
C ARG A 349 9.97 -15.08 14.31
N ASP A 350 9.04 -15.99 14.05
CA ASP A 350 8.78 -17.10 14.95
C ASP A 350 9.70 -18.29 14.70
N GLU A 351 9.63 -19.32 15.57
CA GLU A 351 10.42 -20.55 15.49
C GLU A 351 10.18 -21.38 14.21
N ASN A 352 9.07 -21.13 13.51
CA ASN A 352 8.72 -21.78 12.23
C ASN A 352 9.22 -20.99 11.02
N GLY A 353 9.91 -19.86 11.24
CA GLY A 353 10.40 -18.98 10.19
C GLY A 353 9.34 -18.06 9.59
N CYS A 354 8.15 -17.93 10.22
CA CYS A 354 7.11 -17.01 9.81
C CYS A 354 7.31 -15.63 10.44
N TYR A 355 6.94 -14.61 9.69
CA TYR A 355 7.08 -13.22 10.12
C TYR A 355 5.74 -12.65 10.59
N ARG A 356 5.82 -11.81 11.62
CA ARG A 356 4.70 -10.98 12.09
C ARG A 356 5.14 -9.53 12.10
N ILE A 357 4.38 -8.68 11.42
CA ILE A 357 4.63 -7.24 11.45
C ILE A 357 4.03 -6.66 12.73
N THR A 358 4.87 -6.05 13.54
CA THR A 358 4.51 -5.53 14.88
C THR A 358 4.32 -4.01 14.89
N GLY A 359 4.70 -3.32 13.82
CA GLY A 359 4.48 -1.88 13.70
C GLY A 359 5.35 -1.22 12.64
N ARG A 360 5.51 0.09 12.79
CA ARG A 360 6.48 0.89 12.02
C ARG A 360 7.49 1.49 12.95
N LEU A 361 8.75 1.51 12.53
CA LEU A 361 9.82 2.10 13.30
C LEU A 361 9.51 3.57 13.69
N LYS A 362 8.99 4.34 12.74
CA LYS A 362 8.60 5.75 12.95
C LYS A 362 7.29 5.98 13.69
N ASP A 363 6.44 4.95 13.80
CA ASP A 363 5.18 5.01 14.55
C ASP A 363 5.32 4.40 15.95
N MET A 364 6.48 3.83 16.27
CA MET A 364 6.84 3.35 17.58
C MET A 364 6.84 4.55 18.56
N ILE A 365 6.19 4.38 19.69
CA ILE A 365 6.06 5.42 20.70
C ILE A 365 7.19 5.25 21.70
N ILE A 366 8.01 6.28 21.87
CA ILE A 366 9.11 6.26 22.84
C ILE A 366 8.67 6.98 24.12
N ARG A 367 8.21 6.20 25.08
CA ARG A 367 7.68 6.71 26.34
C ARG A 367 8.73 6.60 27.45
N GLY A 368 9.42 7.70 27.73
CA GLY A 368 10.41 7.71 28.82
C GLY A 368 11.55 6.73 28.63
N GLY A 369 11.93 6.43 27.38
CA GLY A 369 12.97 5.45 27.03
C GLY A 369 12.48 4.02 26.83
N GLU A 370 11.18 3.75 27.03
CA GLU A 370 10.56 2.46 26.72
C GLU A 370 9.86 2.51 25.35
N ASN A 371 10.07 1.49 24.54
CA ASN A 371 9.45 1.35 23.23
C ASN A 371 8.06 0.72 23.38
N ILE A 372 7.04 1.43 22.93
CA ILE A 372 5.67 0.93 22.86
C ILE A 372 5.29 0.74 21.39
N TYR A 373 4.79 -0.45 21.09
CA TYR A 373 4.37 -0.83 19.75
C TYR A 373 2.85 -0.63 19.60
N PRO A 374 2.39 0.37 18.84
CA PRO A 374 0.98 0.68 18.69
C PRO A 374 0.12 -0.52 18.35
N LYS A 375 0.60 -1.38 17.47
CA LYS A 375 -0.15 -2.54 16.97
C LYS A 375 -0.52 -3.54 18.07
N GLU A 376 0.34 -3.74 19.07
CA GLU A 376 0.04 -4.62 20.20
C GLU A 376 -1.17 -4.13 20.99
N ILE A 377 -1.26 -2.81 21.16
CA ILE A 377 -2.39 -2.18 21.87
C ILE A 377 -3.65 -2.20 21.00
N GLU A 378 -3.50 -1.94 19.69
CA GLU A 378 -4.58 -1.99 18.71
C GLU A 378 -5.22 -3.38 18.66
N GLU A 379 -4.40 -4.44 18.54
CA GLU A 379 -4.86 -5.83 18.50
C GLU A 379 -5.64 -6.20 19.78
N PHE A 380 -5.19 -5.75 20.94
CA PHE A 380 -5.91 -5.99 22.19
C PHE A 380 -7.24 -5.23 22.25
N ILE A 381 -7.24 -3.93 21.96
CA ILE A 381 -8.47 -3.12 21.98
C ILE A 381 -9.50 -3.63 20.96
N TYR A 382 -9.03 -4.17 19.82
CA TYR A 382 -9.92 -4.73 18.80
C TYR A 382 -10.72 -5.95 19.29
N THR A 383 -10.27 -6.63 20.36
CA THR A 383 -11.01 -7.74 20.97
C THR A 383 -12.24 -7.29 21.75
N HIS A 384 -12.38 -6.00 22.06
CA HIS A 384 -13.54 -5.49 22.78
C HIS A 384 -14.80 -5.50 21.91
N PRO A 385 -15.94 -6.07 22.38
CA PRO A 385 -17.14 -6.28 21.54
C PRO A 385 -17.71 -5.01 20.89
N ALA A 386 -17.60 -3.86 21.55
CA ALA A 386 -18.12 -2.58 21.06
C ALA A 386 -17.19 -1.89 20.05
N VAL A 387 -15.94 -2.34 19.89
CA VAL A 387 -14.97 -1.71 18.98
C VAL A 387 -15.21 -2.16 17.55
N LYS A 388 -15.30 -1.18 16.64
CA LYS A 388 -15.38 -1.39 15.21
C LYS A 388 -14.01 -1.32 14.56
N ASP A 389 -13.20 -0.32 14.96
CA ASP A 389 -11.83 -0.12 14.50
C ASP A 389 -11.04 0.70 15.54
N VAL A 390 -9.71 0.56 15.52
CA VAL A 390 -8.83 1.27 16.47
C VAL A 390 -7.48 1.57 15.83
N GLN A 391 -6.95 2.76 16.13
CA GLN A 391 -5.59 3.16 15.80
C GLN A 391 -4.94 3.78 17.03
N VAL A 392 -3.71 3.36 17.33
CA VAL A 392 -2.91 3.93 18.41
C VAL A 392 -1.80 4.79 17.82
N ILE A 393 -1.66 6.00 18.37
CA ILE A 393 -0.68 7.00 17.95
C ILE A 393 0.10 7.51 19.15
N GLY A 394 1.35 7.93 18.92
CA GLY A 394 2.11 8.70 19.90
C GLY A 394 1.70 10.15 19.83
N VAL A 395 1.46 10.75 20.98
CA VAL A 395 1.22 12.21 21.12
C VAL A 395 2.25 12.82 22.05
N PRO A 396 2.60 14.11 21.88
CA PRO A 396 3.61 14.75 22.71
C PRO A 396 3.24 14.74 24.21
N ASP A 397 4.23 14.46 25.07
CA ASP A 397 4.09 14.52 26.53
C ASP A 397 5.30 15.19 27.18
N ARG A 398 5.05 16.13 28.12
CA ARG A 398 6.12 16.92 28.77
C ARG A 398 7.05 16.09 29.67
N LYS A 399 6.56 14.98 30.22
CA LYS A 399 7.30 14.15 31.15
C LYS A 399 8.02 13.00 30.49
N TYR A 400 7.37 12.36 29.55
CA TYR A 400 7.86 11.11 28.95
C TYR A 400 8.28 11.27 27.47
N GLY A 401 8.22 12.49 26.93
CA GLY A 401 8.47 12.78 25.50
C GLY A 401 7.26 12.44 24.65
N GLU A 402 6.77 11.22 24.74
CA GLU A 402 5.54 10.76 24.08
C GLU A 402 4.66 9.97 25.05
N GLU A 403 3.36 9.98 24.77
CA GLU A 403 2.35 9.13 25.41
C GLU A 403 1.48 8.45 24.36
N ALA A 404 0.95 7.28 24.66
CA ALA A 404 0.03 6.60 23.78
C ALA A 404 -1.38 7.19 23.85
N MET A 405 -1.99 7.40 22.68
CA MET A 405 -3.39 7.74 22.51
C MET A 405 -4.08 6.68 21.63
N ALA A 406 -5.19 6.13 22.10
CA ALA A 406 -6.03 5.22 21.32
C ALA A 406 -7.20 5.98 20.70
N CYS A 407 -7.23 6.07 19.36
CA CYS A 407 -8.36 6.59 18.59
C CYS A 407 -9.25 5.42 18.19
N ILE A 408 -10.50 5.40 18.64
CA ILE A 408 -11.40 4.24 18.56
C ILE A 408 -12.68 4.62 17.83
N ILE A 409 -13.07 3.81 16.86
CA ILE A 409 -14.39 3.84 16.22
C ILE A 409 -15.26 2.77 16.90
N LEU A 410 -16.35 3.18 17.51
CA LEU A 410 -17.32 2.26 18.12
C LEU A 410 -18.31 1.75 17.07
N LYS A 411 -18.85 0.53 17.27
CA LYS A 411 -19.95 -0.03 16.46
C LYS A 411 -21.23 0.80 16.65
N GLU A 412 -21.51 1.18 17.90
CA GLU A 412 -22.62 2.05 18.27
C GLU A 412 -22.04 3.22 19.08
N PRO A 413 -22.18 4.47 18.61
CA PRO A 413 -21.70 5.64 19.34
C PRO A 413 -22.24 5.69 20.78
N GLY A 414 -21.35 5.94 21.74
CA GLY A 414 -21.73 6.03 23.16
C GLY A 414 -21.98 4.71 23.88
N SER A 415 -21.72 3.57 23.23
CA SER A 415 -21.89 2.24 23.85
C SER A 415 -20.85 1.89 24.92
N VAL A 416 -19.76 2.66 25.02
CA VAL A 416 -18.68 2.49 26.01
C VAL A 416 -18.15 3.87 26.38
N THR A 417 -17.86 4.09 27.65
CA THR A 417 -17.19 5.31 28.16
C THR A 417 -15.67 5.19 28.10
N VAL A 418 -14.98 6.32 28.23
CA VAL A 418 -13.50 6.36 28.32
C VAL A 418 -12.99 5.54 29.50
N GLU A 419 -13.65 5.68 30.65
CA GLU A 419 -13.31 4.98 31.91
C GLU A 419 -13.44 3.46 31.73
N GLU A 420 -14.55 2.99 31.18
CA GLU A 420 -14.78 1.56 30.93
C GLU A 420 -13.74 0.98 29.96
N MET A 421 -13.41 1.70 28.90
CA MET A 421 -12.39 1.27 27.94
C MET A 421 -10.99 1.24 28.59
N LEU A 422 -10.63 2.25 29.38
CA LEU A 422 -9.37 2.26 30.12
C LEU A 422 -9.28 1.11 31.11
N ASP A 423 -10.36 0.79 31.81
CA ASP A 423 -10.40 -0.29 32.79
C ASP A 423 -10.28 -1.66 32.10
N TYR A 424 -10.90 -1.81 30.93
CA TYR A 424 -10.72 -2.99 30.10
C TYR A 424 -9.26 -3.20 29.69
N ILE A 425 -8.58 -2.13 29.25
CA ILE A 425 -7.16 -2.18 28.83
C ILE A 425 -6.25 -2.46 30.04
N LYS A 426 -6.45 -1.76 31.16
CA LYS A 426 -5.66 -1.94 32.39
C LYS A 426 -5.74 -3.35 32.97
N ALA A 427 -6.86 -4.03 32.80
CA ALA A 427 -7.06 -5.37 33.33
C ALA A 427 -6.12 -6.41 32.67
N SER A 428 -5.60 -6.14 31.47
CA SER A 428 -4.86 -7.13 30.68
C SER A 428 -3.51 -6.66 30.15
N MET A 429 -3.22 -5.34 30.15
CA MET A 429 -1.98 -4.81 29.64
C MET A 429 -1.07 -4.23 30.70
N ALA A 430 0.24 -4.32 30.50
CA ALA A 430 1.23 -3.70 31.37
C ALA A 430 1.01 -2.18 31.44
N ARG A 431 1.23 -1.61 32.62
CA ARG A 431 0.90 -0.20 32.93
C ARG A 431 1.48 0.81 31.92
N HIS A 432 2.68 0.58 31.42
CA HIS A 432 3.32 1.49 30.47
C HIS A 432 2.67 1.46 29.08
N LYS A 433 1.97 0.36 28.73
CA LYS A 433 1.25 0.18 27.44
C LYS A 433 -0.18 0.69 27.47
N VAL A 434 -0.72 1.03 28.65
CA VAL A 434 -2.07 1.58 28.75
C VAL A 434 -2.08 2.99 28.17
N PRO A 435 -2.89 3.27 27.12
CA PRO A 435 -2.99 4.61 26.56
C PRO A 435 -3.38 5.64 27.61
N LYS A 436 -2.70 6.78 27.63
CA LYS A 436 -3.05 7.90 28.50
C LYS A 436 -4.34 8.58 28.05
N TYR A 437 -4.57 8.59 26.75
CA TYR A 437 -5.73 9.22 26.12
C TYR A 437 -6.53 8.20 25.33
N ILE A 438 -7.86 8.27 25.46
CA ILE A 438 -8.83 7.58 24.59
C ILE A 438 -9.62 8.65 23.86
N ASP A 439 -9.77 8.48 22.55
CA ASP A 439 -10.51 9.38 21.69
C ASP A 439 -11.47 8.57 20.82
N PHE A 440 -12.77 8.77 21.04
CA PHE A 440 -13.79 8.16 20.18
C PHE A 440 -14.02 9.03 18.96
N VAL A 441 -13.79 8.47 17.77
CA VAL A 441 -13.86 9.16 16.48
C VAL A 441 -14.83 8.46 15.54
N ASP A 442 -15.37 9.20 14.57
CA ASP A 442 -16.31 8.64 13.58
C ASP A 442 -15.58 7.97 12.41
N ALA A 443 -14.40 8.48 12.05
CA ALA A 443 -13.58 7.97 10.94
C ALA A 443 -12.09 8.29 11.15
N PHE A 444 -11.22 7.53 10.49
CA PHE A 444 -9.79 7.85 10.39
C PHE A 444 -9.48 8.55 9.07
N PRO A 445 -8.55 9.52 9.05
CA PRO A 445 -8.06 10.11 7.80
C PRO A 445 -7.33 9.04 6.97
N MET A 446 -7.71 8.91 5.70
CA MET A 446 -7.16 7.93 4.79
C MET A 446 -6.67 8.60 3.49
N ASN A 447 -5.69 7.96 2.84
CA ASN A 447 -5.32 8.32 1.47
C ASN A 447 -6.25 7.62 0.45
N ALA A 448 -6.08 7.95 -0.84
CA ALA A 448 -6.88 7.37 -1.93
C ALA A 448 -6.74 5.84 -2.10
N ALA A 449 -5.68 5.24 -1.54
CA ALA A 449 -5.48 3.79 -1.53
C ALA A 449 -6.09 3.11 -0.29
N GLY A 450 -6.82 3.85 0.56
CA GLY A 450 -7.45 3.33 1.77
C GLY A 450 -6.49 3.14 2.95
N LYS A 451 -5.28 3.73 2.87
CA LYS A 451 -4.29 3.67 3.96
C LYS A 451 -4.54 4.79 4.97
N ILE A 452 -4.59 4.43 6.24
CA ILE A 452 -4.76 5.35 7.37
C ILE A 452 -3.51 6.24 7.50
N LEU A 453 -3.74 7.54 7.70
CA LEU A 453 -2.71 8.58 7.79
C LEU A 453 -2.46 8.95 9.26
N LYS A 454 -1.70 8.12 9.99
CA LYS A 454 -1.41 8.32 11.43
C LYS A 454 -0.78 9.68 11.73
N TYR A 455 0.03 10.23 10.81
CA TYR A 455 0.61 11.55 11.00
C TYR A 455 -0.46 12.66 11.11
N LYS A 456 -1.53 12.60 10.27
CA LYS A 456 -2.65 13.53 10.37
C LYS A 456 -3.44 13.33 11.65
N MET A 457 -3.66 12.08 12.06
CA MET A 457 -4.30 11.79 13.35
C MET A 457 -3.51 12.39 14.51
N ARG A 458 -2.17 12.30 14.45
CA ARG A 458 -1.27 12.90 15.46
C ARG A 458 -1.37 14.43 15.48
N GLU A 459 -1.36 15.09 14.31
CA GLU A 459 -1.53 16.53 14.19
C GLU A 459 -2.87 16.99 14.77
N GLU A 460 -3.98 16.41 14.31
CA GLU A 460 -5.34 16.71 14.74
C GLU A 460 -5.54 16.45 16.25
N ALA A 461 -5.00 15.35 16.78
CA ALA A 461 -5.07 15.01 18.19
C ALA A 461 -4.24 15.98 19.05
N THR A 462 -3.05 16.36 18.60
CA THR A 462 -2.18 17.31 19.29
C THR A 462 -2.87 18.66 19.47
N GLU A 463 -3.52 19.17 18.42
CA GLU A 463 -4.30 20.40 18.45
C GLU A 463 -5.53 20.26 19.37
N ARG A 464 -6.34 19.23 19.14
CA ARG A 464 -7.62 19.04 19.87
C ARG A 464 -7.44 18.83 21.38
N PHE A 465 -6.36 18.18 21.79
CA PHE A 465 -6.05 17.94 23.19
C PHE A 465 -5.12 18.99 23.80
N GLY A 466 -4.74 20.03 23.05
CA GLY A 466 -3.91 21.15 23.53
C GLY A 466 -2.49 20.71 23.93
N LEU A 467 -1.90 19.78 23.17
CA LEU A 467 -0.60 19.16 23.48
C LEU A 467 0.58 19.86 22.79
N GLU A 468 0.35 20.96 22.02
CA GLU A 468 1.39 21.65 21.25
C GLU A 468 2.53 22.17 22.14
N GLY A 469 2.23 22.59 23.35
CA GLY A 469 3.22 23.07 24.32
C GLY A 469 4.19 21.99 24.83
N ALA A 470 3.94 20.73 24.51
CA ALA A 470 4.84 19.60 24.81
C ALA A 470 5.70 19.18 23.59
N ALA A 471 5.35 19.61 22.38
CA ALA A 471 5.99 19.20 21.13
C ALA A 471 7.40 19.81 20.87
N GLY A 472 7.86 20.73 21.72
CA GLY A 472 9.14 21.42 21.55
C GLY A 472 10.24 21.02 22.56
N ILE A 473 10.04 19.95 23.34
CA ILE A 473 11.03 19.52 24.32
C ILE A 473 11.92 18.44 23.69
N ASP A 474 13.20 18.78 23.50
CA ASP A 474 14.23 17.88 22.99
C ASP A 474 14.43 16.71 23.97
N THR A 475 14.06 15.50 23.56
CA THR A 475 14.10 14.27 24.37
C THR A 475 15.51 13.89 24.82
N ALA A 476 16.56 14.39 24.16
CA ALA A 476 17.96 14.20 24.55
C ALA A 476 18.31 14.88 25.87
N GLN A 477 17.70 16.04 26.16
CA GLN A 477 17.93 16.76 27.44
C GLN A 477 17.21 16.12 28.63
N THR A 478 16.07 15.47 28.40
CA THR A 478 15.26 14.82 29.45
C THR A 478 15.91 13.53 29.93
N ALA A 479 16.56 12.78 29.06
CA ALA A 479 17.28 11.54 29.41
C ALA A 479 18.54 11.78 30.29
N GLU A 480 19.22 12.92 30.11
CA GLU A 480 20.35 13.31 30.96
C GLU A 480 19.91 13.80 32.37
N GLN A 481 18.76 14.44 32.45
CA GLN A 481 18.22 14.90 33.75
C GLN A 481 17.66 13.76 34.62
N MET A 482 17.22 12.66 34.05
CA MET A 482 16.75 11.47 34.79
C MET A 482 17.88 10.54 35.28
N LYS A 483 19.12 10.74 34.81
CA LYS A 483 20.33 10.03 35.26
C LYS A 483 21.03 10.72 36.43
N ARG A 484 20.56 11.86 36.88
CA ARG A 484 20.98 12.59 38.09
C ARG A 484 19.90 12.49 39.17
#